data_4287c26c69f6b5dbff634f7dab6b7c20
#
_entry.id   4287c26c69f6b5dbff634f7dab6b7c20
#
_cell.length_a   1.000
_cell.length_b   1.000
_cell.length_c   1.000
_cell.angle_alpha   90.00
_cell.angle_beta   90.00
_cell.angle_gamma   90.00
#
_symmetry.space_group_name_H-M   'P 1'
#
loop_
_entity.id
_entity.type
_entity.pdbx_description
1 polymer ?
#
loop_
_entity_poly.entity_id
_entity_poly.type
_entity_poly.pdbx_seq_one_letter_code
_entity_poly.pdbx_strand_id
1 'polypeptide(L)'
;MDPQPPSVLMATTNDDLLEDLLRLTAAASVTPLVEPDLLGLRRSWHTCNLVVVGSDLAEPLARVQPAHRPGVVVVGSAFDGDELYRCAFDVGADVVCRLPDDEALLAGKISDALDGSTRTAVTLAFVGGCGGAGATTLAAAVAVLGSRRGFRTMLIDGDPLGGGIELALGIENTPGDRWPKLLNASGRISAAALRSALPSVDDLAVLSWDQSDVTVLPPETMTSVIGAAQRSNDLVVLDLPRRPDPTAEEGFIRATATLLVVPCDVRSTAAAKRLSGPLHAVAADLRLVARQSRQTLSAADVATHLSLPLATKLGTDRALPLAMDQGHFT
;
A
#
# COMPACT_ATOMS: atom_id res chain seq x y z
N MET A 1 2.95 -31.61 -2.74
CA MET A 1 3.30 -30.18 -2.56
C MET A 1 3.98 -29.78 -3.85
N ASP A 2 3.24 -29.16 -4.78
CA ASP A 2 3.83 -28.70 -6.04
C ASP A 2 4.86 -27.62 -5.71
N PRO A 3 6.05 -27.65 -6.34
CA PRO A 3 7.04 -26.60 -6.14
C PRO A 3 6.44 -25.27 -6.60
N GLN A 4 6.43 -24.30 -5.69
CA GLN A 4 6.06 -22.94 -6.08
C GLN A 4 6.97 -22.48 -7.23
N PRO A 5 6.41 -21.85 -8.27
CA PRO A 5 7.24 -21.31 -9.35
C PRO A 5 8.25 -20.30 -8.79
N PRO A 6 9.47 -20.24 -9.35
CA PRO A 6 10.49 -19.33 -8.89
C PRO A 6 9.99 -17.87 -9.02
N SER A 7 10.17 -17.10 -7.95
CA SER A 7 9.67 -15.70 -7.90
C SER A 7 10.56 -14.73 -8.68
N VAL A 8 11.85 -15.06 -8.83
CA VAL A 8 12.88 -14.21 -9.42
C VAL A 8 13.60 -14.97 -10.54
N LEU A 9 13.67 -14.36 -11.71
CA LEU A 9 14.51 -14.77 -12.85
C LEU A 9 15.71 -13.83 -12.93
N MET A 10 16.89 -14.39 -13.09
CA MET A 10 18.14 -13.65 -13.32
C MET A 10 18.77 -14.08 -14.63
N ALA A 11 19.16 -13.11 -15.44
CA ALA A 11 19.81 -13.38 -16.72
C ALA A 11 21.01 -12.46 -16.93
N THR A 12 22.18 -13.04 -16.95
CA THR A 12 23.45 -12.39 -17.27
C THR A 12 24.49 -13.44 -17.68
N THR A 13 25.43 -13.06 -18.54
CA THR A 13 26.63 -13.82 -18.89
C THR A 13 27.86 -13.37 -18.09
N ASN A 14 27.70 -12.29 -17.31
CA ASN A 14 28.77 -11.73 -16.48
C ASN A 14 28.82 -12.45 -15.12
N ASP A 15 29.88 -13.21 -14.89
CA ASP A 15 30.04 -14.02 -13.68
C ASP A 15 30.13 -13.17 -12.42
N ASP A 16 30.81 -12.02 -12.44
CA ASP A 16 30.92 -11.12 -11.28
C ASP A 16 29.55 -10.54 -10.90
N LEU A 17 28.78 -10.08 -11.91
CA LEU A 17 27.42 -9.59 -11.69
C LEU A 17 26.49 -10.70 -11.17
N LEU A 18 26.63 -11.91 -11.70
CA LEU A 18 25.85 -13.08 -11.24
C LEU A 18 26.14 -13.39 -9.77
N GLU A 19 27.40 -13.34 -9.34
CA GLU A 19 27.78 -13.56 -7.94
C GLU A 19 27.13 -12.53 -7.01
N ASP A 20 27.17 -11.26 -7.35
CA ASP A 20 26.49 -10.19 -6.60
C ASP A 20 24.98 -10.42 -6.53
N LEU A 21 24.34 -10.76 -7.62
CA LEU A 21 22.90 -11.04 -7.67
C LEU A 21 22.52 -12.27 -6.83
N LEU A 22 23.32 -13.32 -6.86
CA LEU A 22 23.10 -14.52 -6.04
C LEU A 22 23.28 -14.23 -4.54
N ARG A 23 24.26 -13.38 -4.18
CA ARG A 23 24.45 -12.94 -2.80
C ARG A 23 23.22 -12.18 -2.29
N LEU A 24 22.63 -11.29 -3.09
CA LEU A 24 21.42 -10.53 -2.74
C LEU A 24 20.20 -11.42 -2.59
N THR A 25 20.00 -12.39 -3.49
CA THR A 25 18.88 -13.34 -3.37
C THR A 25 19.05 -14.28 -2.19
N ALA A 26 20.27 -14.74 -1.89
CA ALA A 26 20.55 -15.53 -0.71
C ALA A 26 20.24 -14.79 0.59
N ALA A 27 20.59 -13.50 0.67
CA ALA A 27 20.26 -12.64 1.80
C ALA A 27 18.72 -12.48 1.98
N ALA A 28 17.96 -12.53 0.89
CA ALA A 28 16.50 -12.51 0.90
C ALA A 28 15.87 -13.92 1.04
N SER A 29 16.66 -14.97 1.22
CA SER A 29 16.19 -16.37 1.26
C SER A 29 15.44 -16.82 0.01
N VAL A 30 15.84 -16.34 -1.17
CA VAL A 30 15.24 -16.62 -2.48
C VAL A 30 16.14 -17.57 -3.25
N THR A 31 15.54 -18.58 -3.88
CA THR A 31 16.22 -19.37 -4.91
C THR A 31 15.80 -18.85 -6.28
N PRO A 32 16.67 -18.11 -6.99
CA PRO A 32 16.32 -17.57 -8.31
C PRO A 32 16.39 -18.66 -9.38
N LEU A 33 15.63 -18.47 -10.46
CA LEU A 33 15.89 -19.12 -11.73
C LEU A 33 17.00 -18.36 -12.45
N VAL A 34 18.09 -19.03 -12.80
CA VAL A 34 19.22 -18.41 -13.50
C VAL A 34 19.23 -18.88 -14.95
N GLU A 35 19.19 -17.92 -15.87
CA GLU A 35 19.31 -18.18 -17.31
C GLU A 35 20.54 -17.46 -17.86
N PRO A 36 21.52 -18.20 -18.36
CA PRO A 36 22.80 -17.62 -18.78
C PRO A 36 22.76 -16.99 -20.18
N ASP A 37 21.65 -17.10 -20.89
CA ASP A 37 21.54 -16.61 -22.27
C ASP A 37 20.16 -16.01 -22.59
N LEU A 38 20.10 -15.33 -23.74
CA LEU A 38 18.88 -14.69 -24.24
C LEU A 38 17.76 -15.67 -24.54
N LEU A 39 18.07 -16.92 -24.93
CA LEU A 39 17.07 -17.91 -25.29
C LEU A 39 16.34 -18.42 -24.03
N GLY A 40 17.10 -18.74 -23.01
CA GLY A 40 16.57 -19.11 -21.68
C GLY A 40 15.74 -17.97 -21.08
N LEU A 41 16.29 -16.75 -21.09
CA LEU A 41 15.58 -15.54 -20.63
C LEU A 41 14.22 -15.38 -21.33
N ARG A 42 14.15 -15.53 -22.65
CA ARG A 42 12.89 -15.42 -23.41
C ARG A 42 11.88 -16.52 -23.07
N ARG A 43 12.33 -17.76 -22.88
CA ARG A 43 11.44 -18.86 -22.48
C ARG A 43 10.82 -18.61 -21.09
N SER A 44 11.62 -18.05 -20.20
CA SER A 44 11.24 -17.85 -18.80
C SER A 44 10.67 -16.44 -18.54
N TRP A 45 10.51 -15.61 -19.60
CA TRP A 45 10.13 -14.19 -19.50
C TRP A 45 8.88 -13.93 -18.68
N HIS A 46 7.87 -14.82 -18.75
CA HIS A 46 6.59 -14.69 -18.05
C HIS A 46 6.41 -15.62 -16.85
N THR A 47 7.44 -16.40 -16.50
CA THR A 47 7.31 -17.43 -15.45
C THR A 47 7.54 -16.90 -14.03
N CYS A 48 8.25 -15.78 -13.87
CA CYS A 48 8.63 -15.21 -12.59
C CYS A 48 8.00 -13.84 -12.37
N ASN A 49 7.83 -13.43 -11.11
CA ASN A 49 7.30 -12.11 -10.78
C ASN A 49 8.30 -10.99 -11.08
N LEU A 50 9.59 -11.21 -10.86
CA LEU A 50 10.69 -10.30 -11.12
C LEU A 50 11.65 -10.91 -12.14
N VAL A 51 12.03 -10.10 -13.13
CA VAL A 51 13.08 -10.43 -14.10
C VAL A 51 14.22 -9.44 -13.93
N VAL A 52 15.38 -9.93 -13.56
CA VAL A 52 16.63 -9.15 -13.44
C VAL A 52 17.49 -9.45 -14.63
N VAL A 53 17.78 -8.45 -15.45
CA VAL A 53 18.57 -8.56 -16.68
C VAL A 53 19.88 -7.80 -16.50
N GLY A 54 21.00 -8.48 -16.70
CA GLY A 54 22.31 -7.84 -16.72
C GLY A 54 22.46 -6.89 -17.91
N SER A 55 23.30 -5.87 -17.76
CA SER A 55 23.62 -4.90 -18.82
C SER A 55 24.14 -5.57 -20.10
N ASP A 56 24.83 -6.70 -19.95
CA ASP A 56 25.35 -7.54 -21.04
C ASP A 56 24.27 -8.17 -21.92
N LEU A 57 23.10 -8.48 -21.37
CA LEU A 57 21.95 -9.03 -22.09
C LEU A 57 20.88 -7.98 -22.44
N ALA A 58 20.96 -6.76 -21.90
CA ALA A 58 19.94 -5.73 -22.08
C ALA A 58 19.83 -5.28 -23.56
N GLU A 59 20.94 -5.02 -24.24
CA GLU A 59 20.93 -4.63 -25.64
C GLU A 59 20.45 -5.76 -26.57
N PRO A 60 20.95 -7.01 -26.46
CA PRO A 60 20.40 -8.14 -27.23
C PRO A 60 18.89 -8.36 -26.99
N LEU A 61 18.42 -8.17 -25.76
CA LEU A 61 17.01 -8.29 -25.41
C LEU A 61 16.17 -7.16 -26.04
N ALA A 62 16.64 -5.92 -26.01
CA ALA A 62 15.98 -4.78 -26.65
C ALA A 62 15.75 -4.99 -28.15
N ARG A 63 16.74 -5.59 -28.84
CA ARG A 63 16.65 -5.87 -30.29
C ARG A 63 15.52 -6.85 -30.64
N VAL A 64 15.16 -7.76 -29.75
CA VAL A 64 14.09 -8.73 -29.97
C VAL A 64 12.72 -8.25 -29.49
N GLN A 65 12.64 -7.03 -28.92
CA GLN A 65 11.43 -6.38 -28.48
C GLN A 65 10.52 -7.33 -27.67
N PRO A 66 10.90 -7.69 -26.45
CA PRO A 66 10.09 -8.60 -25.62
C PRO A 66 8.72 -7.99 -25.35
N ALA A 67 7.72 -8.84 -25.15
CA ALA A 67 6.40 -8.36 -24.74
C ALA A 67 6.51 -7.59 -23.41
N HIS A 68 5.89 -6.41 -23.36
CA HIS A 68 5.88 -5.58 -22.16
C HIS A 68 5.30 -6.34 -20.97
N ARG A 69 5.96 -6.24 -19.84
CA ARG A 69 5.52 -6.80 -18.56
C ARG A 69 6.01 -5.94 -17.40
N PRO A 70 5.29 -5.90 -16.26
CA PRO A 70 5.81 -5.34 -15.03
C PRO A 70 6.86 -6.26 -14.39
N GLY A 71 7.66 -5.73 -13.49
CA GLY A 71 8.66 -6.47 -12.74
C GLY A 71 9.94 -6.74 -13.53
N VAL A 72 10.36 -5.82 -14.41
CA VAL A 72 11.64 -5.90 -15.12
C VAL A 72 12.63 -4.91 -14.53
N VAL A 73 13.80 -5.39 -14.14
CA VAL A 73 14.91 -4.58 -13.62
C VAL A 73 16.13 -4.84 -14.51
N VAL A 74 16.76 -3.78 -15.03
CA VAL A 74 18.04 -3.87 -15.68
C VAL A 74 19.14 -3.50 -14.69
N VAL A 75 20.14 -4.35 -14.57
CA VAL A 75 21.23 -4.17 -13.60
C VAL A 75 22.56 -4.06 -14.34
N GLY A 76 23.31 -3.04 -14.00
CA GLY A 76 24.65 -2.81 -14.51
C GLY A 76 25.66 -2.50 -13.41
N SER A 77 26.90 -2.26 -13.80
CA SER A 77 27.96 -1.79 -12.92
C SER A 77 27.96 -0.26 -12.85
N ALA A 78 28.66 0.30 -11.87
CA ALA A 78 28.88 1.74 -11.76
C ALA A 78 29.61 2.34 -12.97
N PHE A 79 30.24 1.52 -13.82
CA PHE A 79 30.97 1.93 -15.01
C PHE A 79 30.12 1.94 -16.28
N ASP A 80 28.91 1.37 -16.25
CA ASP A 80 27.98 1.39 -17.37
C ASP A 80 27.44 2.83 -17.56
N GLY A 81 27.62 3.36 -18.76
CA GLY A 81 27.22 4.73 -19.11
C GLY A 81 25.72 4.89 -19.38
N ASP A 82 25.37 6.00 -20.08
CA ASP A 82 23.99 6.33 -20.45
C ASP A 82 23.31 5.27 -21.34
N GLU A 83 24.10 4.42 -21.99
CA GLU A 83 23.64 3.28 -22.80
C GLU A 83 22.75 2.33 -21.99
N LEU A 84 23.07 2.10 -20.72
CA LEU A 84 22.30 1.25 -19.82
C LEU A 84 20.84 1.72 -19.71
N TYR A 85 20.64 3.02 -19.56
CA TYR A 85 19.29 3.60 -19.45
C TYR A 85 18.50 3.50 -20.75
N ARG A 86 19.19 3.66 -21.90
CA ARG A 86 18.56 3.52 -23.20
C ARG A 86 18.11 2.09 -23.44
N CYS A 87 18.98 1.10 -23.19
CA CYS A 87 18.61 -0.31 -23.31
C CYS A 87 17.48 -0.71 -22.36
N ALA A 88 17.51 -0.21 -21.12
CA ALA A 88 16.46 -0.45 -20.14
C ALA A 88 15.10 0.11 -20.61
N PHE A 89 15.09 1.31 -21.19
CA PHE A 89 13.88 1.90 -21.78
C PHE A 89 13.35 1.05 -22.94
N ASP A 90 14.22 0.60 -23.85
CA ASP A 90 13.85 -0.20 -25.02
C ASP A 90 13.33 -1.60 -24.62
N VAL A 91 13.82 -2.16 -23.51
CA VAL A 91 13.34 -3.42 -22.92
C VAL A 91 12.01 -3.23 -22.18
N GLY A 92 11.67 -2.00 -21.83
CA GLY A 92 10.51 -1.68 -20.98
C GLY A 92 10.74 -2.02 -19.50
N ALA A 93 11.96 -1.78 -19.00
CA ALA A 93 12.30 -1.99 -17.59
C ALA A 93 11.65 -0.94 -16.70
N ASP A 94 11.12 -1.39 -15.55
CA ASP A 94 10.53 -0.51 -14.53
C ASP A 94 11.61 0.26 -13.75
N VAL A 95 12.79 -0.35 -13.61
CA VAL A 95 13.89 0.19 -12.80
C VAL A 95 15.24 -0.17 -13.42
N VAL A 96 16.19 0.75 -13.30
CA VAL A 96 17.62 0.52 -13.56
C VAL A 96 18.35 0.57 -12.23
N CYS A 97 19.20 -0.42 -11.96
CA CYS A 97 20.06 -0.47 -10.78
C CYS A 97 21.52 -0.51 -11.20
N ARG A 98 22.37 0.26 -10.54
CA ARG A 98 23.82 0.20 -10.65
C ARG A 98 24.41 -0.36 -9.36
N LEU A 99 25.08 -1.48 -9.44
CA LEU A 99 25.76 -2.07 -8.30
C LEU A 99 27.18 -1.50 -8.15
N PRO A 100 27.65 -1.25 -6.91
CA PRO A 100 26.97 -1.54 -5.63
C PRO A 100 26.00 -0.43 -5.15
N ASP A 101 25.91 0.73 -5.80
CA ASP A 101 25.23 1.93 -5.29
C ASP A 101 23.73 1.69 -5.02
N ASP A 102 23.06 0.92 -5.90
CA ASP A 102 21.63 0.64 -5.82
C ASP A 102 21.31 -0.75 -5.19
N GLU A 103 22.24 -1.33 -4.44
CA GLU A 103 22.06 -2.66 -3.83
C GLU A 103 20.82 -2.75 -2.95
N ALA A 104 20.56 -1.71 -2.14
CA ALA A 104 19.37 -1.64 -1.29
C ALA A 104 18.07 -1.59 -2.09
N LEU A 105 18.06 -0.90 -3.23
CA LEU A 105 16.91 -0.81 -4.13
C LEU A 105 16.63 -2.18 -4.78
N LEU A 106 17.66 -2.86 -5.27
CA LEU A 106 17.53 -4.17 -5.89
C LEU A 106 17.08 -5.23 -4.87
N ALA A 107 17.68 -5.27 -3.68
CA ALA A 107 17.25 -6.15 -2.59
C ALA A 107 15.78 -5.89 -2.23
N GLY A 108 15.37 -4.63 -2.28
CA GLY A 108 13.98 -4.22 -2.18
C GLY A 108 13.08 -4.89 -3.20
N LYS A 109 13.42 -4.84 -4.47
CA LYS A 109 12.65 -5.43 -5.59
C LYS A 109 12.60 -6.97 -5.50
N ILE A 110 13.72 -7.61 -5.10
CA ILE A 110 13.76 -9.06 -4.89
C ILE A 110 12.78 -9.48 -3.78
N SER A 111 12.74 -8.76 -2.67
CA SER A 111 11.77 -9.03 -1.59
C SER A 111 10.31 -8.79 -2.03
N ASP A 112 10.04 -7.75 -2.87
CA ASP A 112 8.70 -7.51 -3.44
C ASP A 112 8.21 -8.68 -4.27
N ALA A 113 9.10 -9.30 -5.04
CA ALA A 113 8.78 -10.44 -5.88
C ALA A 113 8.38 -11.70 -5.08
N LEU A 114 8.94 -11.86 -3.87
CA LEU A 114 8.56 -12.94 -2.95
C LEU A 114 7.15 -12.77 -2.40
N ASP A 115 6.78 -11.54 -2.11
CA ASP A 115 5.46 -11.21 -1.57
C ASP A 115 4.33 -11.45 -2.60
N GLY A 116 4.68 -11.88 -3.83
CA GLY A 116 3.73 -12.26 -4.89
C GLY A 116 2.94 -11.09 -5.50
N SER A 117 3.33 -9.87 -5.19
CA SER A 117 2.60 -8.67 -5.56
C SER A 117 3.16 -8.03 -6.84
N THR A 118 2.64 -8.45 -8.00
CA THR A 118 2.79 -7.70 -9.26
C THR A 118 1.80 -6.53 -9.37
N ARG A 119 0.85 -6.44 -8.42
CA ARG A 119 -0.19 -5.40 -8.39
C ARG A 119 -0.02 -4.58 -7.11
N THR A 120 0.09 -3.27 -7.25
CA THR A 120 -0.01 -2.36 -6.11
C THR A 120 -1.45 -2.39 -5.59
N ALA A 121 -1.63 -2.59 -4.28
CA ALA A 121 -2.95 -2.57 -3.66
C ALA A 121 -3.67 -1.25 -3.93
N VAL A 122 -4.97 -1.31 -4.12
CA VAL A 122 -5.80 -0.10 -4.04
C VAL A 122 -5.75 0.39 -2.59
N THR A 123 -5.31 1.62 -2.39
CA THR A 123 -5.19 2.22 -1.05
C THR A 123 -6.21 3.35 -0.91
N LEU A 124 -7.16 3.19 0.00
CA LEU A 124 -8.21 4.17 0.26
C LEU A 124 -8.00 4.82 1.63
N ALA A 125 -7.81 6.14 1.66
CA ALA A 125 -7.75 6.91 2.89
C ALA A 125 -9.12 7.50 3.21
N PHE A 126 -9.52 7.42 4.48
CA PHE A 126 -10.76 7.99 4.99
C PHE A 126 -10.42 9.07 6.02
N VAL A 127 -11.12 10.21 5.94
CA VAL A 127 -10.97 11.30 6.88
C VAL A 127 -12.28 12.02 7.10
N GLY A 128 -12.55 12.41 8.33
CA GLY A 128 -13.78 13.14 8.68
C GLY A 128 -13.66 14.64 8.44
N GLY A 129 -14.61 15.24 7.74
CA GLY A 129 -14.71 16.71 7.60
C GLY A 129 -15.02 17.43 8.91
N CYS A 130 -15.63 16.73 9.88
CA CYS A 130 -15.89 17.20 11.24
C CYS A 130 -15.85 16.04 12.22
N GLY A 131 -15.87 16.31 13.52
CA GLY A 131 -16.04 15.28 14.55
C GLY A 131 -17.36 14.52 14.36
N GLY A 132 -17.35 13.19 14.49
CA GLY A 132 -18.54 12.35 14.31
C GLY A 132 -19.05 12.27 12.85
N ALA A 133 -18.24 12.60 11.87
CA ALA A 133 -18.60 12.49 10.44
C ALA A 133 -18.88 11.04 10.01
N GLY A 134 -18.30 10.05 10.70
CA GLY A 134 -18.44 8.62 10.41
C GLY A 134 -17.35 8.07 9.47
N ALA A 135 -16.18 8.71 9.42
CA ALA A 135 -15.06 8.26 8.59
C ALA A 135 -14.55 6.89 9.03
N THR A 136 -14.23 6.72 10.32
CA THR A 136 -13.81 5.45 10.94
C THR A 136 -14.82 4.33 10.67
N THR A 137 -16.10 4.61 10.87
CA THR A 137 -17.18 3.66 10.58
C THR A 137 -17.19 3.24 9.12
N LEU A 138 -17.03 4.20 8.21
CA LEU A 138 -17.00 3.90 6.78
C LEU A 138 -15.74 3.15 6.38
N ALA A 139 -14.58 3.50 6.95
CA ALA A 139 -13.32 2.78 6.74
C ALA A 139 -13.46 1.31 7.16
N ALA A 140 -13.96 1.05 8.36
CA ALA A 140 -14.21 -0.31 8.84
C ALA A 140 -15.20 -1.06 7.94
N ALA A 141 -16.29 -0.43 7.51
CA ALA A 141 -17.28 -1.03 6.61
C ALA A 141 -16.66 -1.43 5.26
N VAL A 142 -15.87 -0.56 4.67
CA VAL A 142 -15.20 -0.83 3.39
C VAL A 142 -14.20 -1.97 3.53
N ALA A 143 -13.43 -2.01 4.63
CA ALA A 143 -12.47 -3.07 4.90
C ALA A 143 -13.16 -4.44 5.08
N VAL A 144 -14.21 -4.51 5.90
CA VAL A 144 -14.99 -5.73 6.10
C VAL A 144 -15.64 -6.21 4.79
N LEU A 145 -16.23 -5.30 4.02
CA LEU A 145 -16.84 -5.65 2.73
C LEU A 145 -15.80 -6.09 1.69
N GLY A 146 -14.60 -5.50 1.72
CA GLY A 146 -13.48 -5.91 0.88
C GLY A 146 -13.07 -7.35 1.16
N SER A 147 -12.85 -7.68 2.44
CA SER A 147 -12.53 -9.04 2.90
C SER A 147 -13.63 -10.04 2.51
N ARG A 148 -14.90 -9.74 2.77
CA ARG A 148 -16.03 -10.59 2.40
C ARG A 148 -16.19 -10.83 0.91
N ARG A 149 -15.65 -9.95 0.06
CA ARG A 149 -15.59 -10.11 -1.40
C ARG A 149 -14.37 -10.89 -1.88
N GLY A 150 -13.56 -11.39 -0.96
CA GLY A 150 -12.38 -12.20 -1.25
C GLY A 150 -11.13 -11.39 -1.58
N PHE A 151 -11.11 -10.07 -1.31
CA PHE A 151 -9.88 -9.28 -1.39
C PHE A 151 -9.05 -9.48 -0.13
N ARG A 152 -7.78 -9.75 -0.28
CA ARG A 152 -6.83 -9.65 0.84
C ARG A 152 -6.82 -8.20 1.30
N THR A 153 -7.37 -7.94 2.46
CA THR A 153 -7.62 -6.59 2.95
C THR A 153 -6.83 -6.32 4.23
N MET A 154 -6.28 -5.10 4.34
CA MET A 154 -5.70 -4.58 5.56
C MET A 154 -6.35 -3.25 5.94
N LEU A 155 -6.78 -3.13 7.19
CA LEU A 155 -7.29 -1.90 7.78
C LEU A 155 -6.24 -1.35 8.74
N ILE A 156 -5.87 -0.08 8.55
CA ILE A 156 -4.87 0.62 9.35
C ILE A 156 -5.54 1.80 10.04
N ASP A 157 -5.57 1.77 11.36
CA ASP A 157 -6.01 2.88 12.22
C ASP A 157 -4.83 3.84 12.41
N GLY A 158 -4.86 4.96 11.75
CA GLY A 158 -3.84 6.01 11.82
C GLY A 158 -4.17 7.11 12.84
N ASP A 159 -5.28 7.05 13.58
CA ASP A 159 -5.67 8.05 14.58
C ASP A 159 -5.36 7.57 16.01
N PRO A 160 -4.22 7.99 16.60
CA PRO A 160 -3.84 7.57 17.95
C PRO A 160 -4.79 8.07 19.05
N LEU A 161 -5.64 9.04 18.74
CA LEU A 161 -6.61 9.62 19.66
C LEU A 161 -8.05 9.23 19.30
N GLY A 162 -8.21 8.30 18.35
CA GLY A 162 -9.50 7.75 17.94
C GLY A 162 -10.15 6.86 19.00
N GLY A 163 -11.39 6.44 18.75
CA GLY A 163 -12.14 5.55 19.63
C GLY A 163 -11.68 4.09 19.63
N GLY A 164 -10.68 3.74 18.80
CA GLY A 164 -10.20 2.37 18.63
C GLY A 164 -11.05 1.56 17.65
N ILE A 165 -10.49 1.25 16.49
CA ILE A 165 -11.20 0.53 15.43
C ILE A 165 -11.47 -0.94 15.82
N GLU A 166 -10.62 -1.51 16.70
CA GLU A 166 -10.78 -2.87 17.21
C GLU A 166 -12.06 -3.06 18.05
N LEU A 167 -12.41 -2.05 18.85
CA LEU A 167 -13.66 -2.09 19.63
C LEU A 167 -14.88 -2.17 18.72
N ALA A 168 -14.90 -1.42 17.62
CA ALA A 168 -15.97 -1.46 16.66
C ALA A 168 -16.09 -2.83 15.97
N LEU A 169 -14.97 -3.53 15.79
CA LEU A 169 -14.89 -4.85 15.14
C LEU A 169 -15.02 -6.02 16.14
N GLY A 170 -15.00 -5.76 17.45
CA GLY A 170 -15.05 -6.78 18.49
C GLY A 170 -13.79 -7.66 18.57
N ILE A 171 -12.63 -7.13 18.21
CA ILE A 171 -11.36 -7.87 18.15
C ILE A 171 -10.29 -7.36 19.12
N GLU A 172 -10.64 -6.52 20.05
CA GLU A 172 -9.71 -5.93 21.04
C GLU A 172 -8.97 -6.98 21.87
N ASN A 173 -9.53 -8.17 22.01
CA ASN A 173 -8.93 -9.30 22.72
C ASN A 173 -8.21 -10.29 21.79
N THR A 174 -8.21 -10.05 20.46
CA THR A 174 -7.54 -10.94 19.51
C THR A 174 -6.02 -10.78 19.62
N PRO A 175 -5.25 -11.88 19.75
CA PRO A 175 -3.80 -11.82 19.79
C PRO A 175 -3.22 -11.21 18.51
N GLY A 176 -2.14 -10.44 18.66
CA GLY A 176 -1.41 -9.85 17.53
C GLY A 176 -0.69 -8.56 17.93
N ASP A 177 0.08 -8.03 17.01
CA ASP A 177 0.85 -6.81 17.22
C ASP A 177 0.02 -5.56 16.92
N ARG A 178 0.33 -4.47 17.64
CA ARG A 178 -0.26 -3.13 17.50
C ARG A 178 0.85 -2.13 17.25
N TRP A 179 0.48 -0.88 16.95
CA TRP A 179 1.43 0.19 16.66
C TRP A 179 2.62 0.28 17.60
N PRO A 180 2.50 0.18 18.95
CA PRO A 180 3.66 0.30 19.84
C PRO A 180 4.78 -0.71 19.57
N LYS A 181 4.44 -1.92 19.08
CA LYS A 181 5.46 -2.91 18.70
C LYS A 181 6.18 -2.59 17.38
N LEU A 182 5.57 -1.76 16.54
CA LEU A 182 6.12 -1.36 15.24
C LEU A 182 6.88 -0.03 15.29
N LEU A 183 6.89 0.70 16.41
CA LEU A 183 7.53 2.02 16.51
C LEU A 183 9.02 2.01 16.17
N ASN A 184 9.70 0.93 16.48
CA ASN A 184 11.13 0.76 16.21
C ASN A 184 11.40 0.07 14.86
N ALA A 185 10.35 -0.22 14.09
CA ALA A 185 10.48 -0.79 12.77
C ALA A 185 10.95 0.30 11.81
N SER A 186 12.25 0.31 11.52
CA SER A 186 12.86 1.19 10.54
C SER A 186 13.28 0.39 9.30
N GLY A 187 13.21 1.02 8.14
CA GLY A 187 13.56 0.38 6.89
C GLY A 187 12.43 -0.48 6.31
N ARG A 188 12.79 -1.50 5.56
CA ARG A 188 11.82 -2.34 4.87
C ARG A 188 11.22 -3.39 5.80
N ILE A 189 9.90 -3.36 5.99
CA ILE A 189 9.12 -4.38 6.71
C ILE A 189 8.74 -5.48 5.73
N SER A 190 8.93 -6.75 6.12
CA SER A 190 8.42 -7.90 5.36
C SER A 190 6.88 -7.84 5.34
N ALA A 191 6.30 -7.88 4.14
CA ALA A 191 4.86 -7.80 3.95
C ALA A 191 4.13 -9.02 4.54
N ALA A 192 4.69 -10.22 4.35
CA ALA A 192 4.14 -11.45 4.90
C ALA A 192 4.24 -11.47 6.45
N ALA A 193 5.39 -11.04 7.01
CA ALA A 193 5.58 -10.99 8.44
C ALA A 193 4.63 -9.97 9.09
N LEU A 194 4.44 -8.78 8.50
CA LEU A 194 3.48 -7.80 8.99
C LEU A 194 2.08 -8.39 9.04
N ARG A 195 1.59 -8.96 7.92
CA ARG A 195 0.23 -9.51 7.87
C ARG A 195 0.01 -10.63 8.89
N SER A 196 0.99 -11.52 9.07
CA SER A 196 0.88 -12.65 10.02
C SER A 196 0.99 -12.23 11.48
N ALA A 197 1.60 -11.08 11.78
CA ALA A 197 1.74 -10.57 13.14
C ALA A 197 0.50 -9.83 13.64
N LEU A 198 -0.38 -9.36 12.73
CA LEU A 198 -1.55 -8.54 13.10
C LEU A 198 -2.76 -9.38 13.51
N PRO A 199 -3.64 -8.83 14.39
CA PRO A 199 -4.97 -9.40 14.61
C PRO A 199 -5.74 -9.49 13.30
N SER A 200 -6.52 -10.54 13.13
CA SER A 200 -7.32 -10.73 11.91
C SER A 200 -8.72 -11.26 12.23
N VAL A 201 -9.68 -10.84 11.40
CA VAL A 201 -11.04 -11.39 11.34
C VAL A 201 -11.24 -11.84 9.90
N ASP A 202 -11.50 -13.13 9.68
CA ASP A 202 -11.49 -13.72 8.34
C ASP A 202 -10.17 -13.37 7.61
N ASP A 203 -10.25 -12.79 6.40
CA ASP A 203 -9.09 -12.32 5.65
C ASP A 203 -8.77 -10.84 5.85
N LEU A 204 -9.39 -10.17 6.82
CA LEU A 204 -9.13 -8.79 7.20
C LEU A 204 -8.04 -8.72 8.28
N ALA A 205 -6.84 -8.25 7.96
CA ALA A 205 -5.84 -7.91 8.94
C ALA A 205 -6.05 -6.47 9.45
N VAL A 206 -5.89 -6.24 10.75
CA VAL A 206 -6.14 -4.93 11.37
C VAL A 206 -4.91 -4.47 12.14
N LEU A 207 -4.40 -3.30 11.81
CA LEU A 207 -3.38 -2.61 12.60
C LEU A 207 -4.02 -1.44 13.34
N SER A 208 -3.98 -1.48 14.65
CA SER A 208 -4.59 -0.47 15.51
C SER A 208 -3.68 -0.08 16.67
N TRP A 209 -4.16 0.79 17.50
CA TRP A 209 -3.53 1.23 18.74
C TRP A 209 -3.97 0.31 19.90
N ASP A 210 -3.05 0.05 20.81
CA ASP A 210 -3.37 -0.57 22.09
C ASP A 210 -3.74 0.50 23.14
N GLN A 211 -3.96 0.08 24.39
CA GLN A 211 -4.30 0.97 25.50
C GLN A 211 -3.06 1.62 26.16
N SER A 212 -1.91 1.59 25.52
CA SER A 212 -0.68 2.25 26.02
C SER A 212 -0.77 3.77 25.83
N ASP A 213 0.09 4.49 26.57
CA ASP A 213 0.21 5.96 26.44
C ASP A 213 0.97 6.42 25.17
N VAL A 214 1.24 5.49 24.26
CA VAL A 214 1.94 5.78 22.99
C VAL A 214 0.96 6.40 22.01
N THR A 215 1.18 7.66 21.68
CA THR A 215 0.32 8.43 20.74
C THR A 215 1.10 9.08 19.60
N VAL A 216 2.41 8.82 19.53
CA VAL A 216 3.27 9.41 18.49
C VAL A 216 3.88 8.31 17.64
N LEU A 217 3.67 8.42 16.35
CA LEU A 217 4.20 7.51 15.34
C LEU A 217 5.13 8.28 14.40
N PRO A 218 6.38 7.84 14.19
CA PRO A 218 7.27 8.44 13.20
C PRO A 218 6.71 8.30 11.78
N PRO A 219 6.80 9.32 10.92
CA PRO A 219 6.36 9.25 9.51
C PRO A 219 7.00 8.09 8.75
N GLU A 220 8.26 7.78 9.03
CA GLU A 220 9.01 6.68 8.41
C GLU A 220 8.40 5.32 8.74
N THR A 221 7.88 5.15 9.96
CA THR A 221 7.18 3.93 10.36
C THR A 221 5.87 3.78 9.60
N MET A 222 5.07 4.85 9.48
CA MET A 222 3.84 4.86 8.67
C MET A 222 4.15 4.50 7.21
N THR A 223 5.18 5.12 6.62
CA THR A 223 5.67 4.83 5.27
C THR A 223 6.02 3.36 5.08
N SER A 224 6.80 2.78 6.01
CA SER A 224 7.25 1.39 5.94
C SER A 224 6.09 0.41 6.06
N VAL A 225 5.15 0.69 6.97
CA VAL A 225 3.94 -0.13 7.19
C VAL A 225 3.00 -0.08 5.99
N ILE A 226 2.68 1.12 5.46
CA ILE A 226 1.82 1.24 4.27
C ILE A 226 2.46 0.52 3.08
N GLY A 227 3.77 0.70 2.87
CA GLY A 227 4.49 -0.01 1.82
C GLY A 227 4.41 -1.53 1.95
N ALA A 228 4.55 -2.09 3.15
CA ALA A 228 4.39 -3.52 3.40
C ALA A 228 2.92 -3.97 3.18
N ALA A 229 1.95 -3.17 3.66
CA ALA A 229 0.53 -3.45 3.45
C ALA A 229 0.15 -3.49 1.96
N GLN A 230 0.66 -2.55 1.17
CA GLN A 230 0.42 -2.47 -0.28
C GLN A 230 0.98 -3.68 -1.04
N ARG A 231 2.06 -4.29 -0.55
CA ARG A 231 2.65 -5.49 -1.16
C ARG A 231 1.92 -6.79 -0.82
N SER A 232 1.29 -6.88 0.35
CA SER A 232 0.67 -8.13 0.83
C SER A 232 -0.84 -8.18 0.64
N ASN A 233 -1.48 -7.11 0.19
CA ASN A 233 -2.92 -7.01 0.10
C ASN A 233 -3.39 -6.54 -1.28
N ASP A 234 -4.67 -6.73 -1.56
CA ASP A 234 -5.35 -6.22 -2.75
C ASP A 234 -6.00 -4.86 -2.45
N LEU A 235 -6.43 -4.68 -1.17
CA LEU A 235 -7.04 -3.47 -0.66
C LEU A 235 -6.40 -3.06 0.67
N VAL A 236 -5.95 -1.82 0.76
CA VAL A 236 -5.50 -1.18 2.01
C VAL A 236 -6.46 -0.05 2.33
N VAL A 237 -6.99 -0.05 3.54
CA VAL A 237 -7.90 0.98 4.05
C VAL A 237 -7.20 1.71 5.18
N LEU A 238 -7.07 3.03 5.05
CA LEU A 238 -6.46 3.91 6.06
C LEU A 238 -7.56 4.76 6.71
N ASP A 239 -7.73 4.65 8.01
CA ASP A 239 -8.51 5.61 8.81
C ASP A 239 -7.54 6.66 9.36
N LEU A 240 -7.63 7.89 8.89
CA LEU A 240 -6.67 8.93 9.18
C LEU A 240 -7.28 10.07 10.01
N PRO A 241 -6.49 10.65 10.93
CA PRO A 241 -6.97 11.73 11.79
C PRO A 241 -7.34 12.96 10.97
N ARG A 242 -8.34 13.68 11.45
CA ARG A 242 -8.77 14.95 10.85
C ARG A 242 -7.72 16.07 10.95
N ARG A 243 -6.81 15.96 11.88
CA ARG A 243 -5.70 16.88 12.02
C ARG A 243 -4.49 16.28 11.31
N PRO A 244 -4.18 16.70 10.08
CA PRO A 244 -2.98 16.24 9.39
C PRO A 244 -1.75 16.61 10.21
N ASP A 245 -0.98 15.60 10.54
CA ASP A 245 0.38 15.72 11.03
C ASP A 245 1.30 15.03 10.00
N PRO A 246 2.63 15.13 10.13
CA PRO A 246 3.54 14.51 9.16
C PRO A 246 3.32 13.01 8.95
N THR A 247 2.84 12.30 9.98
CA THR A 247 2.55 10.86 9.90
C THR A 247 1.28 10.58 9.08
N ALA A 248 0.21 11.35 9.33
CA ALA A 248 -1.03 11.24 8.55
C ALA A 248 -0.84 11.69 7.10
N GLU A 249 0.01 12.68 6.85
CA GLU A 249 0.37 13.15 5.51
C GLU A 249 0.95 12.03 4.65
N GLU A 250 1.80 11.15 5.20
CA GLU A 250 2.31 9.97 4.49
C GLU A 250 1.18 9.04 4.04
N GLY A 251 0.13 8.90 4.86
CA GLY A 251 -1.04 8.12 4.50
C GLY A 251 -1.81 8.73 3.32
N PHE A 252 -2.02 10.05 3.32
CA PHE A 252 -2.70 10.75 2.22
C PHE A 252 -1.90 10.73 0.93
N ILE A 253 -0.58 10.91 0.99
CA ILE A 253 0.32 10.87 -0.18
C ILE A 253 0.30 9.49 -0.85
N ARG A 254 0.23 8.41 -0.07
CA ARG A 254 0.28 7.03 -0.57
C ARG A 254 -1.07 6.45 -0.95
N ALA A 255 -2.15 7.16 -0.65
CA ALA A 255 -3.51 6.72 -1.00
C ALA A 255 -3.77 6.87 -2.50
N THR A 256 -4.38 5.84 -3.09
CA THR A 256 -4.93 5.90 -4.46
C THR A 256 -6.06 6.92 -4.54
N ALA A 257 -6.88 7.00 -3.49
CA ALA A 257 -7.90 8.02 -3.33
C ALA A 257 -8.15 8.32 -1.85
N THR A 258 -8.42 9.58 -1.55
CA THR A 258 -8.81 10.07 -0.23
C THR A 258 -10.27 10.44 -0.21
N LEU A 259 -11.02 9.89 0.74
CA LEU A 259 -12.45 10.05 0.89
C LEU A 259 -12.74 10.96 2.09
N LEU A 260 -13.12 12.21 1.82
CA LEU A 260 -13.54 13.18 2.84
C LEU A 260 -15.01 12.98 3.17
N VAL A 261 -15.31 12.46 4.36
CA VAL A 261 -16.68 12.16 4.81
C VAL A 261 -17.28 13.40 5.49
N VAL A 262 -18.36 13.91 4.92
CA VAL A 262 -18.99 15.17 5.38
C VAL A 262 -20.50 15.00 5.56
N PRO A 263 -21.04 15.23 6.77
CA PRO A 263 -22.49 15.38 6.96
C PRO A 263 -23.03 16.58 6.18
N CYS A 264 -24.21 16.42 5.57
CA CYS A 264 -24.84 17.45 4.74
C CYS A 264 -25.53 18.53 5.60
N ASP A 265 -24.74 19.25 6.39
CA ASP A 265 -25.17 20.42 7.16
C ASP A 265 -24.15 21.57 7.07
N VAL A 266 -24.58 22.78 7.40
CA VAL A 266 -23.79 23.99 7.24
C VAL A 266 -22.50 23.99 8.07
N ARG A 267 -22.56 23.52 9.32
CA ARG A 267 -21.39 23.52 10.23
C ARG A 267 -20.34 22.51 9.79
N SER A 268 -20.79 21.30 9.44
CA SER A 268 -19.92 20.24 8.94
C SER A 268 -19.26 20.64 7.64
N THR A 269 -20.01 21.25 6.72
CA THR A 269 -19.48 21.74 5.44
C THR A 269 -18.44 22.85 5.64
N ALA A 270 -18.71 23.81 6.55
CA ALA A 270 -17.75 24.87 6.87
C ALA A 270 -16.47 24.32 7.54
N ALA A 271 -16.57 23.30 8.39
CA ALA A 271 -15.42 22.63 8.98
C ALA A 271 -14.60 21.90 7.91
N ALA A 272 -15.27 21.15 7.03
CA ALA A 272 -14.65 20.41 5.93
C ALA A 272 -13.94 21.34 4.94
N LYS A 273 -14.47 22.54 4.68
CA LYS A 273 -13.83 23.55 3.81
C LYS A 273 -12.45 23.97 4.30
N ARG A 274 -12.26 24.06 5.63
CA ARG A 274 -10.96 24.39 6.21
C ARG A 274 -9.94 23.26 6.06
N LEU A 275 -10.42 22.03 6.04
CA LEU A 275 -9.58 20.83 5.88
C LEU A 275 -9.26 20.52 4.41
N SER A 276 -10.18 20.85 3.49
CA SER A 276 -10.03 20.49 2.08
C SER A 276 -8.80 21.12 1.41
N GLY A 277 -8.41 22.34 1.79
CA GLY A 277 -7.22 23.01 1.26
C GLY A 277 -5.93 22.24 1.55
N PRO A 278 -5.58 21.99 2.83
CA PRO A 278 -4.44 21.14 3.18
C PRO A 278 -4.47 19.76 2.54
N LEU A 279 -5.63 19.08 2.49
CA LEU A 279 -5.75 17.77 1.86
C LEU A 279 -5.48 17.79 0.36
N HIS A 280 -5.91 18.84 -0.35
CA HIS A 280 -5.59 18.99 -1.77
C HIS A 280 -4.10 19.10 -2.07
N ALA A 281 -3.31 19.56 -1.12
CA ALA A 281 -1.87 19.70 -1.29
C ALA A 281 -1.14 18.35 -1.26
N VAL A 282 -1.71 17.33 -0.59
CA VAL A 282 -1.05 16.04 -0.33
C VAL A 282 -1.76 14.84 -0.97
N ALA A 283 -3.09 14.92 -1.16
CA ALA A 283 -3.86 13.80 -1.73
C ALA A 283 -3.90 13.88 -3.27
N ALA A 284 -3.52 12.79 -3.93
CA ALA A 284 -3.53 12.71 -5.39
C ALA A 284 -4.97 12.76 -5.98
N ASP A 285 -5.93 12.14 -5.29
CA ASP A 285 -7.35 12.12 -5.68
C ASP A 285 -8.21 12.31 -4.42
N LEU A 286 -8.75 13.51 -4.23
CA LEU A 286 -9.60 13.87 -3.08
C LEU A 286 -11.07 13.93 -3.50
N ARG A 287 -11.91 13.11 -2.88
CA ARG A 287 -13.34 13.00 -3.19
C ARG A 287 -14.22 13.16 -1.96
N LEU A 288 -15.43 13.68 -2.19
CA LEU A 288 -16.44 13.83 -1.16
C LEU A 288 -17.30 12.57 -1.00
N VAL A 289 -17.45 12.11 0.23
CA VAL A 289 -18.53 11.21 0.65
C VAL A 289 -19.54 12.03 1.45
N ALA A 290 -20.70 12.28 0.86
CA ALA A 290 -21.75 13.09 1.47
C ALA A 290 -22.66 12.22 2.34
N ARG A 291 -22.61 12.39 3.68
CA ARG A 291 -23.49 11.67 4.61
C ARG A 291 -24.79 12.44 4.81
N GLN A 292 -25.88 11.85 4.35
CA GLN A 292 -27.20 12.40 4.56
C GLN A 292 -27.64 12.17 6.01
N SER A 293 -27.67 13.23 6.80
CA SER A 293 -28.33 13.26 8.10
C SER A 293 -29.59 14.15 8.02
N ARG A 294 -30.17 14.55 9.15
CA ARG A 294 -31.33 15.48 9.16
C ARG A 294 -30.99 16.78 8.40
N GLN A 295 -31.47 16.87 7.18
CA GLN A 295 -30.89 17.65 6.09
C GLN A 295 -31.11 19.15 6.18
N THR A 296 -30.04 19.93 5.96
CA THR A 296 -30.13 21.34 5.59
C THR A 296 -29.50 21.62 4.22
N LEU A 297 -28.61 20.75 3.74
CA LEU A 297 -27.93 20.89 2.45
C LEU A 297 -28.08 19.61 1.59
N SER A 298 -28.12 19.78 0.27
CA SER A 298 -27.99 18.65 -0.63
C SER A 298 -26.53 18.23 -0.76
N ALA A 299 -26.28 16.95 -1.14
CA ALA A 299 -24.93 16.48 -1.43
C ALA A 299 -24.27 17.26 -2.58
N ALA A 300 -25.05 17.74 -3.54
CA ALA A 300 -24.57 18.56 -4.65
C ALA A 300 -24.11 19.95 -4.17
N ASP A 301 -24.86 20.58 -3.25
CA ASP A 301 -24.47 21.87 -2.67
C ASP A 301 -23.16 21.75 -1.89
N VAL A 302 -23.00 20.66 -1.09
CA VAL A 302 -21.78 20.38 -0.34
C VAL A 302 -20.61 20.16 -1.31
N ALA A 303 -20.78 19.36 -2.36
CA ALA A 303 -19.75 19.09 -3.38
C ALA A 303 -19.31 20.38 -4.08
N THR A 304 -20.26 21.21 -4.48
CA THR A 304 -20.00 22.52 -5.11
C THR A 304 -19.25 23.45 -4.17
N HIS A 305 -19.71 23.56 -2.91
CA HIS A 305 -19.08 24.45 -1.93
C HIS A 305 -17.65 24.03 -1.58
N LEU A 306 -17.38 22.73 -1.51
CA LEU A 306 -16.05 22.18 -1.25
C LEU A 306 -15.17 22.14 -2.51
N SER A 307 -15.75 22.28 -3.70
CA SER A 307 -15.10 22.09 -5.00
C SER A 307 -14.50 20.69 -5.15
N LEU A 308 -15.21 19.65 -4.65
CA LEU A 308 -14.80 18.27 -4.67
C LEU A 308 -15.72 17.41 -5.53
N PRO A 309 -15.17 16.42 -6.29
CA PRO A 309 -15.98 15.43 -6.94
C PRO A 309 -16.72 14.59 -5.91
N LEU A 310 -18.02 14.37 -6.15
CA LEU A 310 -18.85 13.53 -5.28
C LEU A 310 -18.60 12.05 -5.60
N ALA A 311 -18.01 11.31 -4.67
CA ALA A 311 -17.83 9.87 -4.79
C ALA A 311 -19.12 9.11 -4.56
N THR A 312 -19.85 9.43 -3.47
CA THR A 312 -21.12 8.77 -3.16
C THR A 312 -21.93 9.54 -2.10
N LYS A 313 -23.17 9.12 -1.94
CA LYS A 313 -24.08 9.58 -0.89
C LYS A 313 -24.37 8.42 0.05
N LEU A 314 -24.22 8.64 1.35
CA LEU A 314 -24.54 7.66 2.39
C LEU A 314 -25.80 8.09 3.14
N GLY A 315 -26.72 7.16 3.30
CA GLY A 315 -27.85 7.30 4.21
C GLY A 315 -27.43 7.12 5.68
N THR A 316 -28.33 7.38 6.59
CA THR A 316 -28.14 7.09 8.02
C THR A 316 -28.71 5.72 8.33
N ASP A 317 -27.86 4.81 8.76
CA ASP A 317 -28.30 3.56 9.38
C ASP A 317 -28.44 3.78 10.90
N ARG A 318 -29.63 3.56 11.43
CA ARG A 318 -29.93 3.75 12.86
C ARG A 318 -29.48 2.59 13.73
N ALA A 319 -29.27 1.39 13.15
CA ALA A 319 -28.81 0.22 13.87
C ALA A 319 -27.29 0.20 14.04
N LEU A 320 -26.58 0.86 13.14
CA LEU A 320 -25.12 0.84 13.07
C LEU A 320 -24.40 1.28 14.37
N PRO A 321 -24.78 2.37 15.06
CA PRO A 321 -24.13 2.75 16.31
C PRO A 321 -24.22 1.65 17.39
N LEU A 322 -25.39 1.04 17.54
CA LEU A 322 -25.58 -0.05 18.51
C LEU A 322 -24.77 -1.29 18.14
N ALA A 323 -24.69 -1.64 16.85
CA ALA A 323 -23.89 -2.76 16.38
C ALA A 323 -22.39 -2.53 16.65
N MET A 324 -21.91 -1.31 16.45
CA MET A 324 -20.52 -0.93 16.77
C MET A 324 -20.24 -1.01 18.28
N ASP A 325 -21.13 -0.48 19.12
CA ASP A 325 -20.99 -0.52 20.58
C ASP A 325 -20.99 -1.96 21.13
N GLN A 326 -21.57 -2.90 20.41
CA GLN A 326 -21.62 -4.32 20.76
C GLN A 326 -20.49 -5.16 20.09
N GLY A 327 -19.62 -4.54 19.32
CA GLY A 327 -18.59 -5.26 18.54
C GLY A 327 -19.17 -6.18 17.45
N HIS A 328 -20.41 -5.95 17.03
CA HIS A 328 -21.13 -6.75 16.03
C HIS A 328 -21.14 -6.08 14.64
N PHE A 329 -20.08 -5.36 14.33
CA PHE A 329 -19.98 -4.66 13.05
C PHE A 329 -19.72 -5.59 11.86
N THR A 330 -19.28 -6.81 12.10
CA THR A 330 -18.96 -7.83 11.10
C THR A 330 -20.16 -8.63 10.63
#